data_7254344902a885b183939821b2ab4cbe
#
_entry.id   7254344902a885b183939821b2ab4cbe
#
_cell.length_a   1.000
_cell.length_b   1.000
_cell.length_c   1.000
_cell.angle_alpha   90.00
_cell.angle_beta   90.00
_cell.angle_gamma   90.00
#
_symmetry.space_group_name_H-M   'P 1'
#
loop_
_entity.id
_entity.type
_entity.pdbx_description
1 polymer ?
#
loop_
_entity_poly.entity_id
_entity_poly.type
_entity_poly.pdbx_seq_one_letter_code
_entity_poly.pdbx_strand_id
1 'polypeptide(L)'
;MCIRDRRDIDRVIDLAEREGVRITHVFETHIHNDYVTGGRALADATGAAYHVNVADPVRFERVGVDDGDVITVSPALAVTVMATPGHTFTHLSYALDSHDERVGIFSGGSLLFGSTGRPDLLGPEHTDPLVHHQYASAHRIADEVPDDAAVLPTHGFGSFCSATQSDADSSTIGAEKRTNPALMEDEQTWVEQILAGLEAWPAYYAHMGPANLDAPATA
;
A
#
# COMPACT_ATOMS: atom_id res chain seq x y z
N MET A 1 -4.77 6.07 5.30
CA MET A 1 -5.28 7.23 4.53
C MET A 1 -4.24 7.56 3.48
N CYS A 2 -4.61 7.53 2.21
CA CYS A 2 -3.70 7.83 1.11
C CYS A 2 -3.57 9.35 0.95
N ILE A 3 -2.37 9.90 1.07
CA ILE A 3 -2.09 11.32 0.85
C ILE A 3 -1.73 11.50 -0.62
N ARG A 4 -2.68 12.02 -1.41
CA ARG A 4 -2.54 12.10 -2.88
C ARG A 4 -1.85 13.37 -3.38
N ASP A 5 -1.85 14.43 -2.58
CA ASP A 5 -1.20 15.68 -2.92
C ASP A 5 -0.79 16.47 -1.66
N ARG A 6 -0.09 17.59 -1.86
CA ARG A 6 0.41 18.43 -0.78
C ARG A 6 -0.71 19.01 0.11
N ARG A 7 -1.92 19.18 -0.43
CA ARG A 7 -3.05 19.73 0.36
C ARG A 7 -3.55 18.73 1.40
N ASP A 8 -3.35 17.44 1.15
CA ASP A 8 -3.78 16.39 2.09
C ASP A 8 -2.92 16.35 3.35
N ILE A 9 -1.65 16.79 3.33
CA ILE A 9 -0.80 16.80 4.54
C ILE A 9 -1.31 17.78 5.58
N ASP A 10 -1.77 18.96 5.20
CA ASP A 10 -2.33 19.94 6.14
C ASP A 10 -3.55 19.34 6.85
N ARG A 11 -4.42 18.65 6.12
CA ARG A 11 -5.56 17.93 6.70
C ARG A 11 -5.15 16.87 7.71
N VAL A 12 -4.07 16.14 7.45
CA VAL A 12 -3.55 15.11 8.37
C VAL A 12 -2.99 15.75 9.63
N ILE A 13 -2.24 16.85 9.49
CA ILE A 13 -1.70 17.62 10.60
C ILE A 13 -2.83 18.19 11.45
N ASP A 14 -3.80 18.85 10.84
CA ASP A 14 -4.99 19.41 11.52
C ASP A 14 -5.77 18.31 12.28
N LEU A 15 -5.88 17.13 11.72
CA LEU A 15 -6.54 16.00 12.39
C LEU A 15 -5.74 15.56 13.62
N ALA A 16 -4.44 15.39 13.50
CA ALA A 16 -3.57 15.01 14.61
C ALA A 16 -3.62 16.05 15.74
N GLU A 17 -3.63 17.33 15.41
CA GLU A 17 -3.77 18.43 16.39
C GLU A 17 -5.12 18.38 17.12
N ARG A 18 -6.22 18.17 16.39
CA ARG A 18 -7.57 18.05 16.98
C ARG A 18 -7.68 16.86 17.93
N GLU A 19 -7.05 15.75 17.59
CA GLU A 19 -7.03 14.53 18.41
C GLU A 19 -5.98 14.58 19.53
N GLY A 20 -5.16 15.64 19.59
CA GLY A 20 -4.11 15.80 20.60
C GLY A 20 -2.99 14.77 20.51
N VAL A 21 -2.73 14.25 19.29
CA VAL A 21 -1.69 13.25 19.02
C VAL A 21 -0.59 13.82 18.14
N ARG A 22 0.60 13.21 18.19
CA ARG A 22 1.72 13.55 17.30
C ARG A 22 1.92 12.50 16.24
N ILE A 23 2.22 12.94 15.02
CA ILE A 23 2.68 12.08 13.94
C ILE A 23 4.17 11.81 14.15
N THR A 24 4.54 10.57 14.42
CA THR A 24 5.92 10.16 14.71
C THR A 24 6.51 9.25 13.64
N HIS A 25 5.65 8.62 12.84
CA HIS A 25 6.03 7.69 11.78
C HIS A 25 5.16 7.92 10.55
N VAL A 26 5.77 7.87 9.38
CA VAL A 26 5.13 7.87 8.07
C VAL A 26 5.64 6.65 7.32
N PHE A 27 4.75 5.87 6.72
CA PHE A 27 5.08 4.63 6.04
C PHE A 27 4.66 4.70 4.58
N GLU A 28 5.55 4.29 3.67
CA GLU A 28 5.26 4.16 2.26
C GLU A 28 5.12 2.69 1.90
N THR A 29 4.00 2.32 1.30
CA THR A 29 3.77 0.92 0.90
C THR A 29 4.56 0.55 -0.35
N HIS A 30 4.77 1.47 -1.25
CA HIS A 30 5.50 1.29 -2.51
C HIS A 30 5.78 2.64 -3.16
N ILE A 31 6.67 2.67 -4.14
CA ILE A 31 6.84 3.84 -5.01
C ILE A 31 5.62 3.94 -5.93
N HIS A 32 4.78 4.95 -5.69
CA HIS A 32 3.53 5.14 -6.42
C HIS A 32 3.75 5.54 -7.87
N ASN A 33 2.97 4.92 -8.78
CA ASN A 33 2.98 5.22 -10.21
C ASN A 33 1.78 6.07 -10.66
N ASP A 34 0.86 6.39 -9.77
CA ASP A 34 -0.38 7.11 -10.07
C ASP A 34 -0.42 8.55 -9.53
N TYR A 35 0.37 8.87 -8.52
CA TYR A 35 0.47 10.21 -7.93
C TYR A 35 1.83 10.44 -7.26
N VAL A 36 2.14 11.72 -7.00
CA VAL A 36 3.29 12.10 -6.16
C VAL A 36 2.85 12.04 -4.70
N THR A 37 3.57 11.23 -3.89
CA THR A 37 3.26 11.05 -2.47
C THR A 37 3.49 12.32 -1.66
N GLY A 38 2.61 12.59 -0.69
CA GLY A 38 2.81 13.59 0.35
C GLY A 38 3.58 13.08 1.57
N GLY A 39 3.96 11.78 1.60
CA GLY A 39 4.56 11.14 2.77
C GLY A 39 5.86 11.83 3.22
N ARG A 40 6.76 12.15 2.28
CA ARG A 40 8.00 12.87 2.57
C ARG A 40 7.73 14.27 3.13
N ALA A 41 6.83 15.03 2.52
CA ALA A 41 6.49 16.37 2.98
C ALA A 41 5.85 16.35 4.38
N LEU A 42 5.04 15.33 4.67
CA LEU A 42 4.47 15.12 6.00
C LEU A 42 5.55 14.81 7.03
N ALA A 43 6.50 13.93 6.70
CA ALA A 43 7.62 13.60 7.59
C ALA A 43 8.49 14.84 7.88
N ASP A 44 8.83 15.62 6.86
CA ASP A 44 9.61 16.86 7.00
C ASP A 44 8.88 17.90 7.87
N ALA A 45 7.55 18.07 7.69
CA ALA A 45 6.75 19.04 8.45
C ALA A 45 6.56 18.65 9.91
N THR A 46 6.53 17.35 10.23
CA THR A 46 6.25 16.85 11.59
C THR A 46 7.47 16.36 12.35
N GLY A 47 8.60 16.17 11.66
CA GLY A 47 9.79 15.51 12.20
C GLY A 47 9.60 14.00 12.39
N ALA A 48 8.63 13.39 11.71
CA ALA A 48 8.36 11.96 11.77
C ALA A 48 9.43 11.15 11.03
N ALA A 49 9.69 9.92 11.50
CA ALA A 49 10.51 8.96 10.77
C ALA A 49 9.78 8.52 9.48
N TYR A 50 10.44 8.61 8.34
CA TYR A 50 9.87 8.22 7.05
C TYR A 50 10.38 6.83 6.64
N HIS A 51 9.49 5.85 6.65
CA HIS A 51 9.79 4.45 6.39
C HIS A 51 9.49 4.09 4.94
N VAL A 52 10.51 3.57 4.23
CA VAL A 52 10.44 3.16 2.83
C VAL A 52 11.18 1.84 2.68
N ASN A 53 10.76 0.98 1.75
CA ASN A 53 11.46 -0.28 1.49
C ASN A 53 12.97 -0.04 1.28
N VAL A 54 13.79 -0.84 1.96
CA VAL A 54 15.26 -0.72 1.89
C VAL A 54 15.80 -0.90 0.47
N ALA A 55 15.10 -1.69 -0.37
CA ALA A 55 15.48 -1.96 -1.76
C ALA A 55 15.07 -0.83 -2.74
N ASP A 56 14.20 0.11 -2.34
CA ASP A 56 13.82 1.21 -3.21
C ASP A 56 14.97 2.20 -3.39
N PRO A 57 15.34 2.54 -4.64
CA PRO A 57 16.50 3.39 -4.94
C PRO A 57 16.20 4.90 -4.78
N VAL A 58 15.55 5.27 -3.67
CA VAL A 58 15.19 6.66 -3.38
C VAL A 58 16.45 7.52 -3.12
N ARG A 59 16.41 8.78 -3.52
CA ARG A 59 17.53 9.73 -3.43
C ARG A 59 17.43 10.70 -2.27
N PHE A 60 16.70 10.32 -1.21
CA PHE A 60 16.52 11.10 0.00
C PHE A 60 16.75 10.26 1.25
N GLU A 61 16.91 10.92 2.38
CA GLU A 61 17.08 10.26 3.68
C GLU A 61 15.77 9.57 4.09
N ARG A 62 15.87 8.32 4.54
CA ARG A 62 14.76 7.51 5.00
C ARG A 62 15.19 6.52 6.07
N VAL A 63 14.23 5.92 6.76
CA VAL A 63 14.41 4.69 7.51
C VAL A 63 14.08 3.52 6.57
N GLY A 64 15.10 2.77 6.14
CA GLY A 64 14.89 1.57 5.32
C GLY A 64 14.26 0.47 6.15
N VAL A 65 13.18 -0.14 5.64
CA VAL A 65 12.49 -1.27 6.27
C VAL A 65 12.37 -2.44 5.32
N ASP A 66 12.30 -3.65 5.89
CA ASP A 66 12.21 -4.90 5.13
C ASP A 66 11.23 -5.86 5.81
N ASP A 67 10.99 -7.00 5.16
CA ASP A 67 10.09 -8.06 5.65
C ASP A 67 10.44 -8.51 7.08
N GLY A 68 9.44 -8.58 7.94
CA GLY A 68 9.58 -9.00 9.33
C GLY A 68 10.06 -7.92 10.31
N ASP A 69 10.40 -6.71 9.83
CA ASP A 69 10.72 -5.61 10.75
C ASP A 69 9.51 -5.24 11.61
N VAL A 70 9.78 -4.92 12.88
CA VAL A 70 8.75 -4.45 13.82
C VAL A 70 9.10 -3.07 14.32
N ILE A 71 8.24 -2.10 14.03
CA ILE A 71 8.40 -0.71 14.45
C ILE A 71 7.47 -0.43 15.63
N THR A 72 8.04 -0.22 16.80
CA THR A 72 7.27 0.15 18.00
C THR A 72 6.92 1.63 17.94
N VAL A 73 5.63 1.94 17.78
CA VAL A 73 5.11 3.31 17.74
C VAL A 73 4.82 3.83 19.17
N SER A 74 4.30 2.95 20.03
CA SER A 74 4.04 3.23 21.44
C SER A 74 4.04 1.93 22.25
N PRO A 75 3.93 1.97 23.59
CA PRO A 75 3.82 0.75 24.39
C PRO A 75 2.65 -0.17 24.02
N ALA A 76 1.62 0.38 23.37
CA ALA A 76 0.41 -0.35 22.99
C ALA A 76 0.27 -0.52 21.46
N LEU A 77 1.18 0.02 20.66
CA LEU A 77 1.03 0.04 19.21
C LEU A 77 2.35 -0.27 18.52
N ALA A 78 2.35 -1.29 17.69
CA ALA A 78 3.45 -1.65 16.81
C ALA A 78 2.96 -1.83 15.36
N VAL A 79 3.90 -1.75 14.44
CA VAL A 79 3.69 -2.00 13.01
C VAL A 79 4.67 -3.07 12.58
N THR A 80 4.14 -4.19 12.08
CA THR A 80 4.94 -5.27 11.48
C THR A 80 4.97 -5.13 9.98
N VAL A 81 6.15 -5.12 9.40
CA VAL A 81 6.37 -5.00 7.95
C VAL A 81 6.23 -6.37 7.29
N MET A 82 5.47 -6.43 6.20
CA MET A 82 5.27 -7.63 5.39
C MET A 82 5.63 -7.32 3.92
N ALA A 83 6.62 -8.01 3.36
CA ALA A 83 6.87 -7.92 1.92
C ALA A 83 5.71 -8.57 1.15
N THR A 84 5.07 -7.79 0.32
CA THR A 84 3.89 -8.21 -0.46
C THR A 84 4.02 -7.75 -1.92
N PRO A 85 5.06 -8.25 -2.66
CA PRO A 85 5.30 -7.90 -4.05
C PRO A 85 4.13 -8.28 -4.96
N GLY A 86 4.02 -7.58 -6.11
CA GLY A 86 2.99 -7.85 -7.12
C GLY A 86 2.52 -6.57 -7.79
N HIS A 87 1.98 -5.62 -7.06
CA HIS A 87 1.70 -4.28 -7.58
C HIS A 87 3.00 -3.54 -7.95
N THR A 88 4.03 -3.69 -7.13
CA THR A 88 5.44 -3.41 -7.44
C THR A 88 6.33 -4.51 -6.86
N PHE A 89 7.60 -4.61 -7.30
CA PHE A 89 8.52 -5.62 -6.75
C PHE A 89 8.89 -5.38 -5.29
N THR A 90 8.92 -4.14 -4.86
CA THR A 90 9.33 -3.70 -3.52
C THR A 90 8.14 -3.34 -2.62
N HIS A 91 6.93 -3.77 -3.00
CA HIS A 91 5.72 -3.45 -2.26
C HIS A 91 5.76 -4.04 -0.83
N LEU A 92 5.38 -3.22 0.14
CA LEU A 92 5.22 -3.58 1.54
C LEU A 92 3.77 -3.38 1.98
N SER A 93 3.29 -4.28 2.81
CA SER A 93 2.09 -4.08 3.64
C SER A 93 2.52 -3.90 5.10
N TYR A 94 1.71 -3.21 5.89
CA TYR A 94 2.01 -2.88 7.27
C TYR A 94 0.89 -3.39 8.17
N ALA A 95 1.15 -4.48 8.90
CA ALA A 95 0.21 -5.02 9.87
C ALA A 95 0.23 -4.15 11.13
N LEU A 96 -0.94 -3.79 11.62
CA LEU A 96 -1.14 -2.96 12.80
C LEU A 96 -1.43 -3.85 14.00
N ASP A 97 -0.51 -3.85 14.96
CA ASP A 97 -0.60 -4.63 16.19
C ASP A 97 -0.91 -3.69 17.36
N SER A 98 -2.06 -3.90 18.02
CA SER A 98 -2.50 -3.14 19.20
C SER A 98 -2.62 -4.06 20.40
N HIS A 99 -1.90 -3.79 21.50
CA HIS A 99 -1.86 -4.65 22.68
C HIS A 99 -1.55 -6.12 22.35
N ASP A 100 -0.56 -6.34 21.47
CA ASP A 100 -0.14 -7.66 20.97
C ASP A 100 -1.19 -8.41 20.13
N GLU A 101 -2.29 -7.76 19.76
CA GLU A 101 -3.30 -8.29 18.84
C GLU A 101 -3.22 -7.58 17.49
N ARG A 102 -3.22 -8.35 16.39
CA ARG A 102 -3.23 -7.81 15.03
C ARG A 102 -4.63 -7.36 14.66
N VAL A 103 -4.85 -6.04 14.60
CA VAL A 103 -6.19 -5.43 14.44
C VAL A 103 -6.46 -4.92 13.02
N GLY A 104 -5.44 -4.82 12.18
CA GLY A 104 -5.60 -4.33 10.81
C GLY A 104 -4.35 -4.47 9.98
N ILE A 105 -4.48 -4.20 8.68
CA ILE A 105 -3.38 -4.17 7.74
C ILE A 105 -3.53 -3.02 6.76
N PHE A 106 -2.50 -2.19 6.64
CA PHE A 106 -2.35 -1.27 5.52
C PHE A 106 -1.80 -2.05 4.34
N SER A 107 -2.70 -2.55 3.51
CA SER A 107 -2.40 -3.52 2.46
C SER A 107 -1.87 -2.91 1.16
N GLY A 108 -1.81 -1.57 1.08
CA GLY A 108 -1.32 -0.89 -0.12
C GLY A 108 -2.09 -1.24 -1.37
N GLY A 109 -1.37 -1.75 -2.36
CA GLY A 109 -1.92 -2.30 -3.60
C GLY A 109 -2.03 -3.83 -3.60
N SER A 110 -1.60 -4.53 -2.54
CA SER A 110 -1.58 -6.00 -2.56
C SER A 110 -2.93 -6.64 -2.26
N LEU A 111 -3.78 -5.99 -1.48
CA LEU A 111 -5.16 -6.43 -1.24
C LEU A 111 -6.06 -5.20 -1.15
N LEU A 112 -7.06 -5.12 -2.02
CA LEU A 112 -8.08 -4.07 -2.05
C LEU A 112 -9.43 -4.68 -1.72
N PHE A 113 -10.46 -3.86 -1.61
CA PHE A 113 -11.83 -4.35 -1.40
C PHE A 113 -12.34 -5.05 -2.66
N GLY A 114 -12.51 -6.38 -2.59
CA GLY A 114 -12.95 -7.22 -3.70
C GLY A 114 -12.00 -7.28 -4.89
N SER A 115 -10.74 -6.86 -4.75
CA SER A 115 -9.78 -6.75 -5.84
C SER A 115 -8.34 -6.77 -5.32
N THR A 116 -7.40 -6.59 -6.26
CA THR A 116 -5.99 -6.27 -5.99
C THR A 116 -5.56 -5.08 -6.84
N GLY A 117 -4.38 -4.53 -6.55
CA GLY A 117 -3.71 -3.60 -7.44
C GLY A 117 -3.26 -4.28 -8.73
N ARG A 118 -3.22 -3.53 -9.82
CA ARG A 118 -2.79 -4.04 -11.12
C ARG A 118 -1.28 -4.28 -11.15
N PRO A 119 -0.81 -5.36 -11.81
CA PRO A 119 0.60 -5.76 -11.81
C PRO A 119 1.41 -5.20 -12.99
N ASP A 120 0.82 -4.43 -13.90
CA ASP A 120 1.40 -4.09 -15.20
C ASP A 120 1.98 -2.67 -15.31
N LEU A 121 2.00 -1.91 -14.21
CA LEU A 121 2.45 -0.50 -14.21
C LEU A 121 3.96 -0.32 -14.38
N LEU A 122 4.75 -1.37 -14.18
CA LEU A 122 6.21 -1.34 -14.35
C LEU A 122 6.69 -1.75 -15.75
N GLY A 123 5.76 -2.08 -16.64
CA GLY A 123 6.03 -2.46 -18.01
C GLY A 123 5.66 -3.91 -18.34
N PRO A 124 5.43 -4.21 -19.63
CA PRO A 124 4.94 -5.52 -20.06
C PRO A 124 5.91 -6.65 -19.74
N GLU A 125 7.23 -6.38 -19.70
CA GLU A 125 8.27 -7.36 -19.35
C GLU A 125 8.23 -7.80 -17.89
N HIS A 126 7.59 -7.01 -17.03
CA HIS A 126 7.48 -7.28 -15.59
C HIS A 126 6.10 -7.80 -15.19
N THR A 127 5.11 -7.74 -16.09
CA THR A 127 3.71 -8.07 -15.78
C THR A 127 3.55 -9.53 -15.36
N ASP A 128 4.16 -10.45 -16.10
CA ASP A 128 4.04 -11.90 -15.83
C ASP A 128 4.59 -12.29 -14.43
N PRO A 129 5.82 -11.97 -14.05
CA PRO A 129 6.27 -12.28 -12.69
C PRO A 129 5.48 -11.52 -11.62
N LEU A 130 5.05 -10.29 -11.86
CA LEU A 130 4.34 -9.49 -10.88
C LEU A 130 2.92 -10.01 -10.61
N VAL A 131 2.21 -10.52 -11.61
CA VAL A 131 0.86 -11.07 -11.40
C VAL A 131 0.88 -12.30 -10.49
N HIS A 132 1.86 -13.17 -10.65
CA HIS A 132 2.04 -14.34 -9.77
C HIS A 132 2.45 -13.94 -8.35
N HIS A 133 3.34 -12.95 -8.20
CA HIS A 133 3.67 -12.38 -6.90
C HIS A 133 2.45 -11.74 -6.25
N GLN A 134 1.59 -11.08 -7.00
CA GLN A 134 0.38 -10.44 -6.51
C GLN A 134 -0.59 -11.46 -5.89
N TYR A 135 -0.79 -12.59 -6.57
CA TYR A 135 -1.59 -13.71 -6.06
C TYR A 135 -1.02 -14.25 -4.75
N ALA A 136 0.27 -14.59 -4.75
CA ALA A 136 0.95 -15.12 -3.57
C ALA A 136 0.89 -14.13 -2.38
N SER A 137 1.05 -12.84 -2.64
CA SER A 137 1.00 -11.79 -1.61
C SER A 137 -0.40 -11.63 -1.01
N ALA A 138 -1.45 -11.69 -1.81
CA ALA A 138 -2.83 -11.66 -1.31
C ALA A 138 -3.11 -12.86 -0.39
N HIS A 139 -2.66 -14.05 -0.77
CA HIS A 139 -2.78 -15.25 0.05
C HIS A 139 -1.94 -15.16 1.33
N ARG A 140 -0.69 -14.67 1.26
CA ARG A 140 0.13 -14.42 2.44
C ARG A 140 -0.58 -13.52 3.44
N ILE A 141 -1.14 -12.39 2.99
CA ILE A 141 -1.92 -11.48 3.84
C ILE A 141 -3.08 -12.24 4.48
N ALA A 142 -3.84 -13.00 3.69
CA ALA A 142 -4.99 -13.74 4.19
C ALA A 142 -4.61 -14.81 5.23
N ASP A 143 -3.45 -15.44 5.09
CA ASP A 143 -2.99 -16.50 5.99
C ASP A 143 -2.39 -15.96 7.31
N GLU A 144 -1.66 -14.83 7.25
CA GLU A 144 -0.91 -14.29 8.39
C GLU A 144 -1.70 -13.24 9.20
N VAL A 145 -2.83 -12.73 8.68
CA VAL A 145 -3.64 -11.69 9.32
C VAL A 145 -5.00 -12.25 9.73
N PRO A 146 -5.47 -12.02 10.98
CA PRO A 146 -6.74 -12.54 11.48
C PRO A 146 -7.96 -12.10 10.65
N ASP A 147 -9.00 -12.93 10.63
CA ASP A 147 -10.20 -12.70 9.83
C ASP A 147 -10.97 -11.42 10.20
N ASP A 148 -10.91 -11.00 11.45
CA ASP A 148 -11.56 -9.78 11.96
C ASP A 148 -10.71 -8.52 11.80
N ALA A 149 -9.45 -8.64 11.41
CA ALA A 149 -8.58 -7.50 11.16
C ALA A 149 -9.06 -6.67 9.97
N ALA A 150 -9.03 -5.35 10.13
CA ALA A 150 -9.44 -4.39 9.10
C ALA A 150 -8.46 -4.36 7.93
N VAL A 151 -8.98 -4.34 6.70
CA VAL A 151 -8.21 -4.08 5.48
C VAL A 151 -8.22 -2.59 5.19
N LEU A 152 -7.03 -1.98 5.07
CA LEU A 152 -6.82 -0.54 4.87
C LEU A 152 -5.98 -0.32 3.60
N PRO A 153 -6.60 -0.35 2.42
CA PRO A 153 -5.87 -0.26 1.15
C PRO A 153 -5.46 1.17 0.82
N THR A 154 -4.42 1.33 0.01
CA THR A 154 -4.00 2.63 -0.52
C THR A 154 -4.91 3.11 -1.65
N HIS A 155 -5.39 2.17 -2.46
CA HIS A 155 -6.25 2.43 -3.61
C HIS A 155 -7.71 2.03 -3.30
N GLY A 156 -8.65 2.72 -3.92
CA GLY A 156 -10.07 2.47 -3.74
C GLY A 156 -10.86 2.77 -5.01
N PHE A 157 -12.17 2.95 -4.86
CA PHE A 157 -13.08 3.25 -5.97
C PHE A 157 -12.57 4.42 -6.84
N GLY A 158 -12.60 4.23 -8.16
CA GLY A 158 -12.16 5.21 -9.15
C GLY A 158 -10.64 5.28 -9.37
N SER A 159 -9.84 4.47 -8.69
CA SER A 159 -8.40 4.38 -8.97
C SER A 159 -8.13 3.48 -10.19
N PHE A 160 -7.33 3.98 -11.14
CA PHE A 160 -6.83 3.16 -12.25
C PHE A 160 -5.77 2.13 -11.81
N CYS A 161 -5.27 2.20 -10.57
CA CYS A 161 -4.36 1.21 -10.00
C CYS A 161 -5.08 -0.02 -9.44
N SER A 162 -6.41 0.00 -9.33
CA SER A 162 -7.22 -1.16 -8.99
C SER A 162 -7.48 -2.00 -10.24
N ALA A 163 -7.34 -3.31 -10.14
CA ALA A 163 -7.63 -4.22 -11.24
C ALA A 163 -9.13 -4.27 -11.54
N THR A 164 -9.97 -4.20 -10.51
CA THR A 164 -11.42 -4.06 -10.61
C THR A 164 -11.93 -2.98 -9.67
N GLN A 165 -13.13 -2.45 -9.91
CA GLN A 165 -13.72 -1.41 -9.07
C GLN A 165 -14.65 -2.01 -8.03
N SER A 166 -14.60 -1.47 -6.81
CA SER A 166 -15.51 -1.80 -5.70
C SER A 166 -15.96 -0.50 -5.03
N ASP A 167 -17.21 -0.42 -4.67
CA ASP A 167 -17.83 0.70 -3.95
C ASP A 167 -17.88 0.49 -2.42
N ALA A 168 -17.21 -0.55 -1.91
CA ALA A 168 -17.14 -0.82 -0.49
C ALA A 168 -16.34 0.26 0.25
N ASP A 169 -16.84 0.70 1.41
CA ASP A 169 -16.20 1.69 2.27
C ASP A 169 -15.28 1.08 3.33
N SER A 170 -15.43 -0.23 3.61
CA SER A 170 -14.66 -0.97 4.60
C SER A 170 -14.69 -2.46 4.30
N SER A 171 -13.66 -3.17 4.75
CA SER A 171 -13.61 -4.63 4.67
C SER A 171 -12.74 -5.21 5.78
N THR A 172 -12.83 -6.53 5.97
CA THR A 172 -11.96 -7.33 6.84
C THR A 172 -11.34 -8.47 6.05
N ILE A 173 -10.27 -9.06 6.56
CA ILE A 173 -9.63 -10.23 5.95
C ILE A 173 -10.64 -11.35 5.71
N GLY A 174 -11.48 -11.66 6.68
CA GLY A 174 -12.52 -12.69 6.54
C GLY A 174 -13.61 -12.34 5.51
N ALA A 175 -13.89 -11.06 5.29
CA ALA A 175 -14.77 -10.63 4.20
C ALA A 175 -14.08 -10.84 2.85
N GLU A 176 -12.82 -10.40 2.70
CA GLU A 176 -12.05 -10.59 1.46
C GLU A 176 -11.88 -12.06 1.09
N LYS A 177 -11.60 -12.94 2.05
CA LYS A 177 -11.57 -14.41 1.81
C LYS A 177 -12.84 -14.97 1.16
N ARG A 178 -14.00 -14.33 1.34
CA ARG A 178 -15.29 -14.77 0.81
C ARG A 178 -15.72 -14.07 -0.48
N THR A 179 -15.12 -12.95 -0.81
CA THR A 179 -15.61 -12.09 -1.90
C THR A 179 -14.54 -11.67 -2.90
N ASN A 180 -13.25 -11.73 -2.52
CA ASN A 180 -12.17 -11.29 -3.39
C ASN A 180 -11.76 -12.42 -4.33
N PRO A 181 -11.84 -12.24 -5.66
CA PRO A 181 -11.44 -13.27 -6.63
C PRO A 181 -10.02 -13.79 -6.43
N ALA A 182 -9.07 -12.93 -6.02
CA ALA A 182 -7.70 -13.34 -5.75
C ALA A 182 -7.56 -14.36 -4.61
N LEU A 183 -8.55 -14.46 -3.72
CA LEU A 183 -8.58 -15.38 -2.59
C LEU A 183 -9.58 -16.54 -2.78
N MET A 184 -10.47 -16.46 -3.78
CA MET A 184 -11.50 -17.44 -4.02
C MET A 184 -11.19 -18.39 -5.19
N GLU A 185 -10.43 -17.93 -6.15
CA GLU A 185 -10.14 -18.67 -7.38
C GLU A 185 -8.74 -19.29 -7.32
N ASP A 186 -8.52 -20.32 -8.13
CA ASP A 186 -7.17 -20.82 -8.35
C ASP A 186 -6.33 -19.79 -9.13
N GLU A 187 -5.01 -19.89 -8.96
CA GLU A 187 -4.07 -18.93 -9.49
C GLU A 187 -4.20 -18.74 -11.00
N GLN A 188 -4.33 -19.83 -11.76
CA GLN A 188 -4.41 -19.76 -13.22
C GLN A 188 -5.67 -19.00 -13.66
N THR A 189 -6.81 -19.33 -13.11
CA THR A 189 -8.10 -18.69 -13.41
C THR A 189 -8.03 -17.20 -13.08
N TRP A 190 -7.52 -16.87 -11.89
CA TRP A 190 -7.40 -15.49 -11.47
C TRP A 190 -6.42 -14.68 -12.33
N VAL A 191 -5.25 -15.24 -12.69
CA VAL A 191 -4.26 -14.58 -13.55
C VAL A 191 -4.85 -14.29 -14.93
N GLU A 192 -5.55 -15.26 -15.55
CA GLU A 192 -6.21 -15.05 -16.84
C GLU A 192 -7.26 -13.92 -16.78
N GLN A 193 -8.05 -13.86 -15.70
CA GLN A 193 -9.09 -12.84 -15.52
C GLN A 193 -8.50 -11.45 -15.30
N ILE A 194 -7.52 -11.32 -14.39
CA ILE A 194 -6.94 -10.00 -14.09
C ILE A 194 -6.25 -9.41 -15.32
N LEU A 195 -5.47 -10.20 -16.05
CA LEU A 195 -4.78 -9.75 -17.25
C LEU A 195 -5.74 -9.36 -18.39
N ALA A 196 -6.85 -10.08 -18.54
CA ALA A 196 -7.89 -9.76 -19.53
C ALA A 196 -8.67 -8.49 -19.19
N GLY A 197 -8.75 -8.12 -17.90
CA GLY A 197 -9.47 -6.94 -17.41
C GLY A 197 -8.64 -5.65 -17.36
N LEU A 198 -7.34 -5.69 -17.67
CA LEU A 198 -6.48 -4.51 -17.60
C LEU A 198 -6.79 -3.51 -18.71
N GLU A 199 -7.18 -2.30 -18.31
CA GLU A 199 -7.39 -1.18 -19.23
C GLU A 199 -6.14 -0.29 -19.32
N ALA A 200 -6.08 0.58 -20.36
CA ALA A 200 -5.02 1.57 -20.49
C ALA A 200 -5.03 2.54 -19.30
N TRP A 201 -3.84 2.86 -18.79
CA TRP A 201 -3.69 3.87 -17.73
C TRP A 201 -3.34 5.25 -18.29
N PRO A 202 -3.54 6.33 -17.51
CA PRO A 202 -3.19 7.68 -17.92
C PRO A 202 -1.69 7.83 -18.24
N ALA A 203 -1.36 8.56 -19.31
CA ALA A 203 0.03 8.71 -19.76
C ALA A 203 0.96 9.33 -18.72
N TYR A 204 0.45 10.16 -17.80
CA TYR A 204 1.24 10.79 -16.76
C TYR A 204 1.82 9.81 -15.73
N TYR A 205 1.29 8.57 -15.63
CA TYR A 205 1.81 7.53 -14.72
C TYR A 205 3.29 7.26 -14.94
N ALA A 206 3.78 7.32 -16.18
CA ALA A 206 5.19 7.14 -16.50
C ALA A 206 6.13 8.13 -15.80
N HIS A 207 5.61 9.24 -15.28
CA HIS A 207 6.40 10.29 -14.62
C HIS A 207 6.33 10.22 -13.09
N MET A 208 5.36 9.51 -12.53
CA MET A 208 5.12 9.52 -11.08
C MET A 208 6.17 8.73 -10.31
N GLY A 209 6.50 7.52 -10.76
CA GLY A 209 7.56 6.72 -10.13
C GLY A 209 8.89 7.46 -10.04
N PRO A 210 9.44 7.99 -11.15
CA PRO A 210 10.64 8.81 -11.11
C PRO A 210 10.55 10.02 -10.17
N ALA A 211 9.40 10.72 -10.13
CA ALA A 211 9.20 11.85 -9.23
C ALA A 211 9.22 11.44 -7.75
N ASN A 212 8.66 10.26 -7.42
CA ASN A 212 8.65 9.74 -6.05
C ASN A 212 10.04 9.26 -5.58
N LEU A 213 10.91 8.85 -6.50
CA LEU A 213 12.29 8.47 -6.20
C LEU A 213 13.17 9.67 -5.87
N ASP A 214 12.91 10.85 -6.46
CA ASP A 214 13.75 12.04 -6.34
C ASP A 214 13.43 12.92 -5.13
N ALA A 215 12.36 12.65 -4.41
CA ALA A 215 11.72 13.53 -3.46
C ALA A 215 11.24 14.83 -4.15
N PRO A 216 9.94 15.00 -4.39
CA PRO A 216 9.45 16.21 -5.01
C PRO A 216 9.96 17.41 -4.25
N ALA A 217 10.51 18.39 -4.98
CA ALA A 217 10.96 19.62 -4.39
C ALA A 217 9.83 20.23 -3.56
N THR A 218 10.09 20.52 -2.30
CA THR A 218 9.19 21.34 -1.50
C THR A 218 9.10 22.69 -2.20
N ALA A 219 7.98 22.96 -2.86
CA ALA A 219 7.71 24.27 -3.44
C ALA A 219 7.38 25.28 -2.34
#